data_f2274644d226fba7690122b8f9ae91db
#
_entry.id   f2274644d226fba7690122b8f9ae91db
#
_cell.length_a   1.000
_cell.length_b   1.000
_cell.length_c   1.000
_cell.angle_alpha   90.00
_cell.angle_beta   90.00
_cell.angle_gamma   90.00
#
_symmetry.space_group_name_H-M   'P 1'
#
loop_
_entity.id
_entity.type
_entity.pdbx_description
1 polymer ?
#
loop_
_entity_poly.entity_id
_entity_poly.type
_entity_poly.pdbx_seq_one_letter_code
_entity_poly.pdbx_strand_id
1 'polypeptide(L)'
;MEGSQPGFVPYTIQKNEDYMNEAQRLHFREILLDWKRQLMEEVDRTVSHMKDEAGHYPDPADRASQEEEFSLELRTRDRERKLIKKIDSTIDLIDQDDYGYCESCGIEIGVRRLEARPTARQCIDCKTLDEIKERQLLG
;
A
#
# COMPACT_ATOMS: atom_id res chain seq x y z
N MET A 1 -1.10 -0.18 11.74
CA MET A 1 -0.67 -0.44 11.30
C MET A 1 0.03 -0.13 10.73
N GLU A 2 0.29 -0.06 10.90
CA GLU A 2 0.81 0.15 10.40
C GLU A 2 1.21 -0.02 9.43
N GLY A 3 1.18 0.19 9.58
CA GLY A 3 1.54 0.23 8.63
C GLY A 3 2.06 -0.21 7.65
N SER A 4 2.29 -0.66 7.48
CA SER A 4 2.58 -1.26 6.26
C SER A 4 3.38 -0.41 5.34
N GLN A 5 4.32 0.30 5.85
CA GLN A 5 5.30 0.95 5.01
C GLN A 5 6.44 -0.02 4.72
N PRO A 6 6.90 -0.10 3.47
CA PRO A 6 8.00 -1.00 3.14
C PRO A 6 9.31 -0.53 3.75
N GLY A 7 10.09 -1.48 4.27
CA GLY A 7 11.46 -1.23 4.68
C GLY A 7 12.37 -1.29 3.45
N PHE A 8 13.22 -0.31 3.25
CA PHE A 8 14.12 -0.29 2.09
C PHE A 8 15.27 0.68 2.33
N VAL A 9 16.30 0.53 1.50
CA VAL A 9 17.42 1.48 1.48
C VAL A 9 17.05 2.61 0.51
N PRO A 10 17.09 3.88 0.94
CA PRO A 10 16.75 4.98 0.04
C PRO A 10 17.64 5.02 -1.20
N TYR A 11 17.06 5.42 -2.32
CA TYR A 11 17.78 5.55 -3.58
C TYR A 11 18.73 6.75 -3.54
N THR A 12 19.97 6.55 -3.97
CA THR A 12 20.94 7.63 -4.11
C THR A 12 20.88 8.18 -5.53
N ILE A 13 20.34 9.39 -5.68
CA ILE A 13 20.21 10.03 -6.99
C ILE A 13 21.60 10.49 -7.45
N GLN A 14 22.02 10.04 -8.63
CA GLN A 14 23.29 10.43 -9.22
C GLN A 14 23.15 11.78 -9.95
N LYS A 15 24.26 12.49 -10.08
CA LYS A 15 24.29 13.75 -10.80
C LYS A 15 23.92 13.53 -12.28
N ASN A 16 22.99 14.33 -12.78
CA ASN A 16 22.54 14.29 -14.19
C ASN A 16 21.82 13.00 -14.60
N GLU A 17 21.30 12.23 -13.62
CA GLU A 17 20.51 11.07 -13.99
C GLU A 17 19.07 11.48 -14.35
N ASP A 18 18.49 10.78 -15.32
CA ASP A 18 17.13 11.04 -15.75
C ASP A 18 16.12 10.50 -14.74
N TYR A 19 15.00 11.21 -14.59
CA TYR A 19 13.92 10.78 -13.73
C TYR A 19 13.30 9.48 -14.28
N MET A 20 13.01 8.54 -13.39
CA MET A 20 12.45 7.22 -13.73
C MET A 20 13.26 6.51 -14.80
N ASN A 21 14.58 6.60 -14.70
CA ASN A 21 15.47 5.77 -15.50
C ASN A 21 15.33 4.30 -15.07
N GLU A 22 15.99 3.41 -15.78
CA GLU A 22 15.88 1.98 -15.50
C GLU A 22 16.24 1.62 -14.06
N ALA A 23 17.28 2.24 -13.50
CA ALA A 23 17.72 1.98 -12.13
C ALA A 23 16.66 2.42 -11.12
N GLN A 24 16.04 3.57 -11.32
CA GLN A 24 14.97 4.06 -10.46
C GLN A 24 13.73 3.18 -10.55
N ARG A 25 13.33 2.78 -11.75
CA ARG A 25 12.19 1.87 -11.94
C ARG A 25 12.42 0.53 -11.26
N LEU A 26 13.62 -0.01 -11.38
CA LEU A 26 13.97 -1.27 -10.71
C LEU A 26 13.92 -1.12 -9.19
N HIS A 27 14.43 -0.01 -8.67
CA HIS A 27 14.39 0.29 -7.23
C HIS A 27 12.95 0.25 -6.71
N PHE A 28 12.03 0.95 -7.35
CA PHE A 28 10.63 0.99 -6.91
C PHE A 28 9.91 -0.34 -7.14
N ARG A 29 10.25 -1.04 -8.21
CA ARG A 29 9.68 -2.35 -8.47
C ARG A 29 10.04 -3.34 -7.37
N GLU A 30 11.28 -3.34 -6.91
CA GLU A 30 11.72 -4.20 -5.82
C GLU A 30 11.05 -3.84 -4.50
N ILE A 31 10.91 -2.55 -4.19
CA ILE A 31 10.19 -2.08 -3.00
C ILE A 31 8.76 -2.63 -3.02
N LEU A 32 8.08 -2.49 -4.13
CA LEU A 32 6.68 -2.90 -4.27
C LEU A 32 6.52 -4.42 -4.18
N LEU A 33 7.40 -5.18 -4.82
CA LEU A 33 7.36 -6.64 -4.76
C LEU A 33 7.60 -7.16 -3.34
N ASP A 34 8.57 -6.57 -2.64
CA ASP A 34 8.88 -6.94 -1.27
C ASP A 34 7.72 -6.61 -0.33
N TRP A 35 7.14 -5.44 -0.49
CA TRP A 35 5.99 -5.01 0.30
C TRP A 35 4.79 -5.93 0.07
N LYS A 36 4.52 -6.27 -1.20
CA LYS A 36 3.46 -7.22 -1.55
C LYS A 36 3.67 -8.55 -0.86
N ARG A 37 4.89 -9.07 -0.88
CA ARG A 37 5.21 -10.35 -0.24
C ARG A 37 4.92 -10.30 1.25
N GLN A 38 5.33 -9.23 1.93
CA GLN A 38 5.08 -9.05 3.36
C GLN A 38 3.58 -9.00 3.66
N LEU A 39 2.81 -8.28 2.85
CA LEU A 39 1.36 -8.19 3.02
C LEU A 39 0.67 -9.53 2.79
N MET A 40 1.11 -10.30 1.81
CA MET A 40 0.57 -11.63 1.57
C MET A 40 0.82 -12.58 2.74
N GLU A 41 2.01 -12.52 3.32
CA GLU A 41 2.34 -13.31 4.51
C GLU A 41 1.45 -12.91 5.70
N GLU A 42 1.18 -11.62 5.88
CA GLU A 42 0.30 -11.14 6.94
C GLU A 42 -1.14 -11.63 6.75
N VAL A 43 -1.65 -11.58 5.52
CA VAL A 43 -2.99 -12.09 5.19
C VAL A 43 -3.07 -13.58 5.50
N ASP A 44 -2.07 -14.36 5.12
CA ASP A 44 -2.04 -15.80 5.36
C ASP A 44 -2.00 -16.11 6.85
N ARG A 45 -1.24 -15.37 7.63
CA ARG A 45 -1.19 -15.53 9.09
C ARG A 45 -2.55 -15.24 9.73
N THR A 46 -3.23 -14.20 9.29
CA THR A 46 -4.55 -13.83 9.79
C THR A 46 -5.56 -14.94 9.53
N VAL A 47 -5.58 -15.46 8.30
CA VAL A 47 -6.47 -16.57 7.93
C VAL A 47 -6.18 -17.82 8.76
N SER A 48 -4.91 -18.18 8.93
CA SER A 48 -4.51 -19.32 9.73
C SER A 48 -4.93 -19.18 11.20
N HIS A 49 -4.71 -17.99 11.77
CA HIS A 49 -5.11 -17.68 13.13
C HIS A 49 -6.63 -17.86 13.32
N MET A 50 -7.43 -17.33 12.38
CA MET A 50 -8.88 -17.46 12.44
C MET A 50 -9.34 -18.92 12.37
N LYS A 51 -8.69 -19.72 11.52
CA LYS A 51 -9.00 -21.17 11.42
C LYS A 51 -8.67 -21.91 12.70
N ASP A 52 -7.53 -21.61 13.31
CA ASP A 52 -7.11 -22.26 14.56
C ASP A 52 -8.05 -21.92 15.71
N GLU A 53 -8.58 -20.70 15.75
CA GLU A 53 -9.49 -20.25 16.80
C GLU A 53 -10.94 -20.69 16.58
N ALA A 54 -11.31 -21.04 15.36
CA ALA A 54 -12.71 -21.24 14.97
C ALA A 54 -13.45 -22.39 15.69
N GLY A 55 -12.77 -23.28 16.35
CA GLY A 55 -13.40 -24.39 17.10
C GLY A 55 -13.50 -24.18 18.59
N HIS A 56 -13.08 -23.03 19.12
CA HIS A 56 -12.95 -22.83 20.55
C HIS A 56 -14.01 -21.88 21.11
N TYR A 57 -15.20 -22.40 21.46
CA TYR A 57 -16.31 -21.63 22.01
C TYR A 57 -16.71 -22.16 23.36
N PRO A 58 -15.96 -21.90 24.44
CA PRO A 58 -16.27 -22.46 25.74
C PRO A 58 -17.58 -21.96 26.34
N ASP A 59 -17.98 -20.70 26.08
CA ASP A 59 -19.27 -20.20 26.53
C ASP A 59 -19.76 -19.05 25.62
N PRO A 60 -21.02 -18.56 25.78
CA PRO A 60 -21.57 -17.50 24.94
C PRO A 60 -20.82 -16.17 25.01
N ALA A 61 -20.26 -15.79 26.16
CA ALA A 61 -19.50 -14.56 26.30
C ALA A 61 -18.18 -14.62 25.53
N ASP A 62 -17.45 -15.74 25.65
CA ASP A 62 -16.21 -15.96 24.92
C ASP A 62 -16.47 -16.05 23.43
N ARG A 63 -17.58 -16.64 23.03
CA ARG A 63 -18.00 -16.74 21.64
C ARG A 63 -18.25 -15.35 21.04
N ALA A 64 -18.94 -14.46 21.75
CA ALA A 64 -19.23 -13.13 21.31
C ALA A 64 -17.93 -12.31 21.13
N SER A 65 -17.00 -12.43 22.08
CA SER A 65 -15.70 -11.77 22.01
C SER A 65 -14.89 -12.25 20.82
N GLN A 66 -14.91 -13.56 20.54
CA GLN A 66 -14.21 -14.16 19.42
C GLN A 66 -14.79 -13.68 18.08
N GLU A 67 -16.12 -13.60 17.97
CA GLU A 67 -16.78 -13.09 16.76
C GLU A 67 -16.41 -11.64 16.49
N GLU A 68 -16.32 -10.81 17.53
CA GLU A 68 -15.90 -9.42 17.41
C GLU A 68 -14.44 -9.33 16.94
N GLU A 69 -13.56 -10.12 17.52
CA GLU A 69 -12.15 -10.19 17.12
C GLU A 69 -12.00 -10.62 15.67
N PHE A 70 -12.75 -11.64 15.24
CA PHE A 70 -12.75 -12.11 13.85
C PHE A 70 -13.23 -11.01 12.89
N SER A 71 -14.22 -10.23 13.29
CA SER A 71 -14.71 -9.11 12.47
C SER A 71 -13.61 -8.09 12.23
N LEU A 72 -12.83 -7.75 13.25
CA LEU A 72 -11.70 -6.82 13.13
C LEU A 72 -10.59 -7.39 12.26
N GLU A 73 -10.27 -8.68 12.42
CA GLU A 73 -9.25 -9.34 11.60
C GLU A 73 -9.65 -9.39 10.13
N LEU A 74 -10.92 -9.63 9.82
CA LEU A 74 -11.43 -9.63 8.46
C LEU A 74 -11.32 -8.25 7.81
N ARG A 75 -11.60 -7.20 8.56
CA ARG A 75 -11.44 -5.82 8.06
C ARG A 75 -9.99 -5.52 7.72
N THR A 76 -9.06 -5.94 8.57
CA THR A 76 -7.63 -5.77 8.34
C THR A 76 -7.21 -6.53 7.09
N ARG A 77 -7.63 -7.78 6.95
CA ARG A 77 -7.35 -8.61 5.78
C ARG A 77 -7.87 -7.95 4.49
N ASP A 78 -9.07 -7.41 4.53
CA ASP A 78 -9.67 -6.76 3.36
C ASP A 78 -8.90 -5.51 2.95
N ARG A 79 -8.42 -4.71 3.91
CA ARG A 79 -7.57 -3.56 3.62
C ARG A 79 -6.25 -3.99 3.01
N GLU A 80 -5.63 -5.04 3.56
CA GLU A 80 -4.38 -5.56 3.03
C GLU A 80 -4.54 -6.09 1.60
N ARG A 81 -5.64 -6.78 1.31
CA ARG A 81 -5.93 -7.26 -0.05
C ARG A 81 -6.14 -6.12 -1.04
N LYS A 82 -6.82 -5.06 -0.63
CA LYS A 82 -6.99 -3.87 -1.47
C LYS A 82 -5.66 -3.21 -1.75
N LEU A 83 -4.79 -3.13 -0.75
CA LEU A 83 -3.45 -2.58 -0.90
C LEU A 83 -2.61 -3.45 -1.85
N ILE A 84 -2.70 -4.77 -1.74
CA ILE A 84 -2.01 -5.70 -2.65
C ILE A 84 -2.43 -5.43 -4.10
N LYS A 85 -3.74 -5.25 -4.36
CA LYS A 85 -4.23 -4.93 -5.70
C LYS A 85 -3.68 -3.59 -6.20
N LYS A 86 -3.59 -2.61 -5.32
CA LYS A 86 -3.03 -1.31 -5.64
C LYS A 86 -1.55 -1.42 -5.98
N ILE A 87 -0.81 -2.24 -5.22
CA ILE A 87 0.59 -2.52 -5.49
C ILE A 87 0.75 -3.19 -6.86
N ASP A 88 -0.07 -4.20 -7.16
CA ASP A 88 -0.03 -4.89 -8.45
C ASP A 88 -0.26 -3.93 -9.62
N SER A 89 -1.26 -3.06 -9.53
CA SER A 89 -1.52 -2.08 -10.59
C SER A 89 -0.40 -1.06 -10.71
N THR A 90 0.28 -0.75 -9.62
CA THR A 90 1.43 0.15 -9.62
C THR A 90 2.64 -0.50 -10.30
N ILE A 91 2.88 -1.78 -10.05
CA ILE A 91 3.93 -2.55 -10.74
C ILE A 91 3.66 -2.56 -12.26
N ASP A 92 2.40 -2.73 -12.66
CA ASP A 92 2.02 -2.64 -14.07
C ASP A 92 2.41 -1.30 -14.69
N LEU A 93 2.21 -0.19 -13.96
CA LEU A 93 2.64 1.13 -14.43
C LEU A 93 4.15 1.19 -14.64
N ILE A 94 4.93 0.60 -13.74
CA ILE A 94 6.39 0.55 -13.89
C ILE A 94 6.75 -0.23 -15.17
N ASP A 95 6.11 -1.37 -15.37
CA ASP A 95 6.38 -2.23 -16.53
C ASP A 95 5.98 -1.58 -17.86
N GLN A 96 5.04 -0.62 -17.82
CA GLN A 96 4.58 0.14 -18.99
C GLN A 96 5.30 1.49 -19.15
N ASP A 97 6.27 1.80 -18.31
CA ASP A 97 7.00 3.08 -18.28
C ASP A 97 6.12 4.29 -17.98
N ASP A 98 5.00 4.08 -17.27
CA ASP A 98 4.05 5.14 -16.90
C ASP A 98 4.15 5.53 -15.43
N TYR A 99 5.02 4.90 -14.67
CA TYR A 99 5.15 5.13 -13.24
C TYR A 99 5.87 6.45 -12.93
N GLY A 100 5.42 7.13 -11.88
CA GLY A 100 6.14 8.28 -11.32
C GLY A 100 5.64 9.63 -11.77
N TYR A 101 4.57 9.68 -12.56
CA TYR A 101 3.98 10.92 -13.06
C TYR A 101 2.58 11.09 -12.51
N CYS A 102 2.22 12.35 -12.18
CA CYS A 102 0.89 12.66 -11.65
C CYS A 102 -0.18 12.37 -12.70
N GLU A 103 -1.18 11.58 -12.32
CA GLU A 103 -2.28 11.25 -13.25
C GLU A 103 -3.19 12.44 -13.53
N SER A 104 -3.15 13.50 -12.70
CA SER A 104 -3.98 14.68 -12.86
C SER A 104 -3.32 15.77 -13.69
N CYS A 105 -2.03 16.05 -13.47
CA CYS A 105 -1.35 17.16 -14.15
C CYS A 105 -0.12 16.76 -14.96
N GLY A 106 0.32 15.51 -14.86
CA GLY A 106 1.40 14.97 -15.67
C GLY A 106 2.82 15.28 -15.21
N ILE A 107 3.01 16.06 -14.15
CA ILE A 107 4.36 16.37 -13.66
C ILE A 107 4.97 15.18 -12.91
N GLU A 108 6.29 15.22 -12.73
CA GLU A 108 6.99 14.21 -11.93
C GLU A 108 6.51 14.23 -10.48
N ILE A 109 6.18 13.07 -9.92
CA ILE A 109 5.81 12.97 -8.51
C ILE A 109 7.04 13.16 -7.63
N GLY A 110 8.18 12.61 -8.04
CA GLY A 110 9.45 12.76 -7.36
C GLY A 110 9.86 11.51 -6.57
N VAL A 111 11.16 11.20 -6.61
CA VAL A 111 11.71 10.00 -5.99
C VAL A 111 11.40 9.96 -4.48
N ARG A 112 11.57 11.07 -3.77
CA ARG A 112 11.39 11.08 -2.31
C ARG A 112 9.93 10.88 -1.91
N ARG A 113 8.99 11.48 -2.64
CA ARG A 113 7.57 11.26 -2.37
C ARG A 113 7.18 9.81 -2.66
N LEU A 114 7.70 9.24 -3.74
CA LEU A 114 7.42 7.84 -4.08
C LEU A 114 8.04 6.88 -3.07
N GLU A 115 9.18 7.21 -2.49
CA GLU A 115 9.74 6.40 -1.40
C GLU A 115 8.84 6.42 -0.17
N ALA A 116 8.26 7.59 0.14
CA ALA A 116 7.30 7.70 1.24
C ALA A 116 5.98 6.99 0.92
N ARG A 117 5.53 7.04 -0.32
CA ARG A 117 4.29 6.39 -0.78
C ARG A 117 4.49 5.79 -2.17
N PRO A 118 5.03 4.56 -2.26
CA PRO A 118 5.33 3.97 -3.57
C PRO A 118 4.14 3.80 -4.51
N THR A 119 2.92 3.76 -3.95
CA THR A 119 1.69 3.65 -4.75
C THR A 119 1.07 5.00 -5.09
N ALA A 120 1.74 6.12 -4.81
CA ALA A 120 1.22 7.45 -5.10
C ALA A 120 1.01 7.64 -6.61
N ARG A 121 -0.15 8.20 -6.97
CA ARG A 121 -0.55 8.48 -8.35
C ARG A 121 -0.67 9.97 -8.64
N GLN A 122 -0.52 10.80 -7.62
CA GLN A 122 -0.65 12.25 -7.74
C GLN A 122 0.54 12.95 -7.09
N CYS A 123 0.91 14.10 -7.66
CA CYS A 123 1.88 14.98 -7.01
C CYS A 123 1.25 15.55 -5.74
N ILE A 124 2.08 16.12 -4.87
CA ILE A 124 1.59 16.64 -3.57
C ILE A 124 0.55 17.75 -3.76
N ASP A 125 0.72 18.60 -4.77
CA ASP A 125 -0.20 19.70 -5.01
C ASP A 125 -1.58 19.21 -5.45
N CYS A 126 -1.65 18.26 -6.38
CA CYS A 126 -2.93 17.70 -6.83
C CYS A 126 -3.63 16.91 -5.70
N LYS A 127 -2.85 16.18 -4.92
CA LYS A 127 -3.38 15.44 -3.77
C LYS A 127 -3.98 16.41 -2.74
N THR A 128 -3.29 17.49 -2.44
CA THR A 128 -3.76 18.51 -1.51
C THR A 128 -5.04 19.17 -2.01
N LEU A 129 -5.10 19.51 -3.30
CA LEU A 129 -6.32 20.09 -3.90
C LEU A 129 -7.51 19.14 -3.79
N ASP A 130 -7.31 17.86 -4.06
CA ASP A 130 -8.39 16.87 -3.96
C ASP A 130 -8.89 16.74 -2.52
N GLU A 131 -8.01 16.75 -1.54
CA GLU A 131 -8.37 16.70 -0.13
C GLU A 131 -9.18 17.92 0.29
N ILE A 132 -8.81 19.12 -0.21
CA ILE A 132 -9.56 20.34 0.04
C ILE A 132 -10.96 20.25 -0.53
N LYS A 133 -11.10 19.78 -1.77
CA LYS A 133 -12.39 19.60 -2.44
C LYS A 133 -13.28 18.61 -1.68
N GLU A 134 -12.71 17.50 -1.22
CA GLU A 134 -13.46 16.52 -0.43
C GLU A 134 -14.01 17.14 0.85
N ARG A 135 -13.20 17.93 1.56
CA ARG A 135 -13.63 18.60 2.79
C ARG A 135 -14.75 19.60 2.53
N GLN A 136 -14.69 20.32 1.41
CA GLN A 136 -15.74 21.28 1.04
C GLN A 136 -17.06 20.57 0.72
N LEU A 137 -16.99 19.40 0.10
CA LEU A 137 -18.19 18.62 -0.22
C LEU A 137 -18.83 18.01 1.03
N LEU A 138 -18.02 17.67 2.02
CA LEU A 138 -18.50 17.03 3.24
C LEU A 138 -18.84 18.04 4.35
N GLY A 139 -18.30 19.22 4.24
CA GLY A 139 -18.50 20.29 5.20
C GLY A 139 -19.58 21.25 4.77
#